data_1c4259de1d208c10b62f98ef9437cda0
#
_entry.id   1c4259de1d208c10b62f98ef9437cda0
#
_cell.length_a   1.000
_cell.length_b   1.000
_cell.length_c   1.000
_cell.angle_alpha   90.00
_cell.angle_beta   90.00
_cell.angle_gamma   90.00
#
_symmetry.space_group_name_H-M   'P 1'
#
loop_
_entity.id
_entity.type
_entity.pdbx_description
1 polymer ?
#
loop_
_entity_poly.entity_id
_entity_poly.type
_entity_poly.pdbx_seq_one_letter_code
_entity_poly.pdbx_strand_id
1 'polypeptide(L)'
;ESFQITLAALAATRLFNAAGAGGIVLTAWALRRSGMDRRTVACRMVAFLVLLYSVYVLALIVFGLGLRTGLFNGSGEFALTVVPAIFGGVLVLILVAISLVPSDVERIVSRWADGQRFPLLARIARRLATVPASTGSGIRTAFDLVRERRLGVLGAVMWWSFDIAVLWACFHAFGSDPPYTAIIVMAYFIGMLGNLLPLPGGIGGVDGGMIGAFIAFGVPGEYALVSVLSYRAFAFWLPTIPGALAYLALRRTVARWGQERKAVVL
;
A
#
# COMPACT_ATOMS: atom_id res chain seq x y z
N GLU A 1 -13.47 -4.08 16.75
CA GLU A 1 -12.18 -4.80 16.64
C GLU A 1 -11.45 -4.43 15.33
N SER A 2 -12.07 -4.53 14.15
CA SER A 2 -11.45 -4.15 12.86
C SER A 2 -10.94 -2.71 12.87
N PHE A 3 -11.69 -1.77 13.41
CA PHE A 3 -11.30 -0.37 13.54
C PHE A 3 -10.02 -0.20 14.40
N GLN A 4 -9.92 -0.90 15.52
CA GLN A 4 -8.73 -0.87 16.39
C GLN A 4 -7.50 -1.44 15.66
N ILE A 5 -7.67 -2.54 14.92
CA ILE A 5 -6.59 -3.14 14.14
C ILE A 5 -6.12 -2.16 13.05
N THR A 6 -7.05 -1.52 12.34
CA THR A 6 -6.71 -0.58 11.27
C THR A 6 -5.98 0.65 11.79
N LEU A 7 -6.47 1.28 12.87
CA LEU A 7 -5.81 2.46 13.46
C LEU A 7 -4.45 2.11 14.05
N ALA A 8 -4.34 0.98 14.76
CA ALA A 8 -3.07 0.52 15.32
C ALA A 8 -2.06 0.18 14.21
N ALA A 9 -2.52 -0.45 13.12
CA ALA A 9 -1.69 -0.75 11.96
C ALA A 9 -1.21 0.52 11.26
N LEU A 10 -2.07 1.55 11.17
CA LEU A 10 -1.72 2.86 10.62
C LEU A 10 -0.58 3.51 11.42
N ALA A 11 -0.69 3.56 12.75
CA ALA A 11 0.37 4.08 13.61
C ALA A 11 1.65 3.24 13.51
N ALA A 12 1.54 1.91 13.49
CA ALA A 12 2.70 1.03 13.33
C ALA A 12 3.41 1.24 11.99
N THR A 13 2.65 1.46 10.90
CA THR A 13 3.22 1.78 9.58
C THR A 13 4.03 3.08 9.62
N ARG A 14 3.56 4.08 10.37
CA ARG A 14 4.19 5.41 10.44
C ARG A 14 5.38 5.45 11.39
N LEU A 15 5.29 4.78 12.53
CA LEU A 15 6.34 4.77 13.56
C LEU A 15 7.48 3.79 13.21
N PHE A 16 7.15 2.62 12.66
CA PHE A 16 8.11 1.58 12.31
C PHE A 16 8.29 1.52 10.80
N ASN A 17 9.15 2.38 10.29
CA ASN A 17 9.34 2.49 8.86
C ASN A 17 10.35 1.46 8.33
N ALA A 18 9.82 0.32 7.93
CA ALA A 18 10.48 -0.56 6.98
C ALA A 18 9.54 -0.67 5.76
N ALA A 19 9.48 0.35 4.93
CA ALA A 19 8.64 0.40 3.71
C ALA A 19 7.15 0.02 3.95
N GLY A 20 6.55 0.49 5.06
CA GLY A 20 5.16 0.16 5.42
C GLY A 20 4.96 -1.20 6.10
N ALA A 21 6.01 -1.98 6.30
CA ALA A 21 5.93 -3.33 6.85
C ALA A 21 5.34 -3.38 8.27
N GLY A 22 5.48 -2.30 9.07
CA GLY A 22 4.98 -2.27 10.45
C GLY A 22 3.49 -2.56 10.56
N GLY A 23 2.66 -1.93 9.74
CA GLY A 23 1.22 -2.16 9.70
C GLY A 23 0.86 -3.55 9.17
N ILE A 24 1.57 -4.04 8.15
CA ILE A 24 1.39 -5.38 7.60
C ILE A 24 1.64 -6.44 8.67
N VAL A 25 2.77 -6.33 9.38
CA VAL A 25 3.15 -7.27 10.44
C VAL A 25 2.15 -7.22 11.60
N LEU A 26 1.73 -6.02 12.03
CA LEU A 26 0.75 -5.87 13.11
C LEU A 26 -0.61 -6.47 12.71
N THR A 27 -1.10 -6.17 11.51
CA THR A 27 -2.37 -6.72 11.02
C THR A 27 -2.32 -8.24 10.92
N ALA A 28 -1.25 -8.79 10.34
CA ALA A 28 -1.06 -10.24 10.26
C ALA A 28 -0.97 -10.89 11.65
N TRP A 29 -0.30 -10.24 12.60
CA TRP A 29 -0.23 -10.71 13.99
C TRP A 29 -1.62 -10.73 14.65
N ALA A 30 -2.39 -9.64 14.52
CA ALA A 30 -3.73 -9.54 15.09
C ALA A 30 -4.69 -10.59 14.49
N LEU A 31 -4.69 -10.74 13.16
CA LEU A 31 -5.51 -11.75 12.46
C LEU A 31 -5.13 -13.18 12.85
N ARG A 32 -3.86 -13.46 13.06
CA ARG A 32 -3.43 -14.76 13.58
C ARG A 32 -3.87 -15.00 15.02
N ARG A 33 -3.83 -13.97 15.84
CA ARG A 33 -4.31 -14.04 17.23
C ARG A 33 -5.82 -14.18 17.31
N SER A 34 -6.59 -13.72 16.31
CA SER A 34 -8.05 -13.96 16.23
C SER A 34 -8.40 -15.40 15.80
N GLY A 35 -7.43 -16.24 15.44
CA GLY A 35 -7.66 -17.67 15.12
C GLY A 35 -7.51 -18.03 13.65
N MET A 36 -7.25 -17.07 12.77
CA MET A 36 -7.02 -17.38 11.37
C MET A 36 -5.71 -18.17 11.17
N ASP A 37 -5.75 -19.14 10.26
CA ASP A 37 -4.56 -19.89 9.83
C ASP A 37 -3.58 -19.02 9.02
N ARG A 38 -2.31 -19.44 8.98
CA ARG A 38 -1.23 -18.65 8.34
C ARG A 38 -1.46 -18.42 6.85
N ARG A 39 -1.97 -19.43 6.14
CA ARG A 39 -2.17 -19.37 4.69
C ARG A 39 -3.28 -18.39 4.33
N THR A 40 -4.39 -18.42 5.05
CA THR A 40 -5.51 -17.49 4.89
C THR A 40 -5.09 -16.06 5.19
N VAL A 41 -4.33 -15.83 6.28
CA VAL A 41 -3.81 -14.49 6.59
C VAL A 41 -2.90 -13.99 5.47
N ALA A 42 -1.96 -14.79 5.01
CA ALA A 42 -1.06 -14.41 3.92
C ALA A 42 -1.82 -14.07 2.62
N CYS A 43 -2.77 -14.91 2.22
CA CYS A 43 -3.60 -14.68 1.03
C CYS A 43 -4.41 -13.38 1.13
N ARG A 44 -5.07 -13.12 2.27
CA ARG A 44 -5.86 -11.89 2.50
C ARG A 44 -4.98 -10.65 2.56
N MET A 45 -3.79 -10.73 3.15
CA MET A 45 -2.84 -9.61 3.18
C MET A 45 -2.34 -9.27 1.78
N VAL A 46 -2.01 -10.29 0.98
CA VAL A 46 -1.62 -10.05 -0.43
C VAL A 46 -2.78 -9.45 -1.21
N ALA A 47 -4.00 -9.99 -1.09
CA ALA A 47 -5.17 -9.44 -1.77
C ALA A 47 -5.42 -7.97 -1.39
N PHE A 48 -5.31 -7.64 -0.10
CA PHE A 48 -5.43 -6.27 0.40
C PHE A 48 -4.37 -5.34 -0.22
N LEU A 49 -3.11 -5.75 -0.23
CA LEU A 49 -2.03 -4.94 -0.81
C LEU A 49 -2.21 -4.75 -2.32
N VAL A 50 -2.59 -5.81 -3.03
CA VAL A 50 -2.86 -5.73 -4.47
C VAL A 50 -3.99 -4.75 -4.75
N LEU A 51 -5.11 -4.81 -4.01
CA LEU A 51 -6.22 -3.87 -4.16
C LEU A 51 -5.79 -2.44 -3.83
N LEU A 52 -5.06 -2.24 -2.73
CA LEU A 52 -4.62 -0.91 -2.31
C LEU A 52 -3.68 -0.28 -3.33
N TYR A 53 -2.65 -1.01 -3.77
CA TYR A 53 -1.65 -0.50 -4.70
C TYR A 53 -2.11 -0.50 -6.16
N SER A 54 -3.14 -1.28 -6.53
CA SER A 54 -3.71 -1.19 -7.88
C SER A 54 -4.32 0.19 -8.15
N VAL A 55 -4.95 0.79 -7.16
CA VAL A 55 -5.47 2.17 -7.28
C VAL A 55 -4.34 3.16 -7.53
N TYR A 56 -3.24 3.04 -6.78
CA TYR A 56 -2.02 3.83 -6.97
C TYR A 56 -1.49 3.72 -8.40
N VAL A 57 -1.31 2.50 -8.88
CA VAL A 57 -0.75 2.21 -10.20
C VAL A 57 -1.68 2.69 -11.32
N LEU A 58 -2.98 2.44 -11.18
CA LEU A 58 -3.98 2.92 -12.14
C LEU A 58 -4.04 4.45 -12.19
N ALA A 59 -3.91 5.11 -11.04
CA ALA A 59 -3.86 6.57 -11.02
C ALA A 59 -2.64 7.11 -11.78
N LEU A 60 -1.44 6.54 -11.61
CA LEU A 60 -0.25 6.93 -12.38
C LEU A 60 -0.47 6.79 -13.89
N ILE A 61 -1.11 5.71 -14.33
CA ILE A 61 -1.40 5.47 -15.75
C ILE A 61 -2.44 6.50 -16.25
N VAL A 62 -3.58 6.60 -15.58
CA VAL A 62 -4.71 7.43 -16.01
C VAL A 62 -4.35 8.91 -16.01
N PHE A 63 -3.79 9.40 -14.91
CA PHE A 63 -3.44 10.82 -14.78
C PHE A 63 -2.18 11.17 -15.58
N GLY A 64 -1.19 10.28 -15.63
CA GLY A 64 0.01 10.49 -16.44
C GLY A 64 -0.29 10.58 -17.94
N LEU A 65 -1.05 9.63 -18.48
CA LEU A 65 -1.49 9.67 -19.88
C LEU A 65 -2.51 10.78 -20.12
N GLY A 66 -3.42 11.04 -19.18
CA GLY A 66 -4.42 12.10 -19.28
C GLY A 66 -3.82 13.50 -19.36
N LEU A 67 -2.77 13.79 -18.58
CA LEU A 67 -2.01 15.05 -18.69
C LEU A 67 -1.24 15.13 -20.02
N ARG A 68 -0.68 14.01 -20.49
CA ARG A 68 0.08 13.97 -21.74
C ARG A 68 -0.78 14.16 -22.97
N THR A 69 -1.99 13.62 -22.96
CA THR A 69 -2.92 13.70 -24.10
C THR A 69 -3.81 14.95 -24.07
N GLY A 70 -3.69 15.80 -23.02
CA GLY A 70 -4.55 16.98 -22.84
C GLY A 70 -5.98 16.67 -22.38
N LEU A 71 -6.26 15.43 -21.95
CA LEU A 71 -7.55 15.04 -21.38
C LEU A 71 -7.81 15.75 -20.04
N PHE A 72 -6.76 15.98 -19.27
CA PHE A 72 -6.80 16.73 -18.01
C PHE A 72 -6.10 18.07 -18.16
N ASN A 73 -6.62 19.07 -17.46
CA ASN A 73 -6.01 20.38 -17.39
C ASN A 73 -4.64 20.31 -16.69
N GLY A 74 -3.68 20.99 -17.24
CA GLY A 74 -2.30 21.03 -16.81
C GLY A 74 -1.36 20.54 -17.91
N SER A 75 -0.08 20.77 -17.72
CA SER A 75 0.98 20.30 -18.60
C SER A 75 2.07 19.65 -17.75
N GLY A 76 2.76 18.71 -18.30
CA GLY A 76 3.89 18.08 -17.64
C GLY A 76 4.89 17.54 -18.65
N GLU A 77 6.16 17.58 -18.29
CA GLU A 77 7.22 16.97 -19.10
C GLU A 77 6.99 15.46 -19.26
N PHE A 78 7.57 14.91 -20.31
CA PHE A 78 7.51 13.48 -20.61
C PHE A 78 7.94 12.62 -19.40
N ALA A 79 8.99 13.03 -18.71
CA ALA A 79 9.52 12.34 -17.54
C ALA A 79 8.53 12.27 -16.37
N LEU A 80 7.67 13.28 -16.19
CA LEU A 80 6.71 13.34 -15.10
C LEU A 80 5.35 12.70 -15.41
N THR A 81 5.07 12.47 -16.69
CA THR A 81 3.77 11.96 -17.13
C THR A 81 3.88 10.54 -17.68
N VAL A 82 4.73 10.32 -18.66
CA VAL A 82 4.82 9.03 -19.36
C VAL A 82 5.66 8.01 -18.59
N VAL A 83 6.79 8.43 -17.98
CA VAL A 83 7.66 7.50 -17.24
C VAL A 83 6.90 6.86 -16.04
N PRO A 84 6.18 7.59 -15.19
CA PRO A 84 5.35 6.97 -14.14
C PRO A 84 4.23 6.10 -14.70
N ALA A 85 3.64 6.46 -15.84
CA ALA A 85 2.62 5.65 -16.50
C ALA A 85 3.19 4.32 -17.04
N ILE A 86 4.39 4.35 -17.65
CA ILE A 86 5.10 3.12 -18.06
C ILE A 86 5.44 2.25 -16.85
N PHE A 87 5.97 2.86 -15.79
CA PHE A 87 6.26 2.14 -14.55
C PHE A 87 5.02 1.45 -14.01
N GLY A 88 3.87 2.16 -13.97
CA GLY A 88 2.59 1.59 -13.59
C GLY A 88 2.16 0.44 -14.52
N GLY A 89 2.28 0.61 -15.83
CA GLY A 89 1.97 -0.42 -16.82
C GLY A 89 2.80 -1.68 -16.64
N VAL A 90 4.10 -1.54 -16.40
CA VAL A 90 5.00 -2.67 -16.13
C VAL A 90 4.59 -3.41 -14.86
N LEU A 91 4.24 -2.69 -13.78
CA LEU A 91 3.76 -3.32 -12.55
C LEU A 91 2.46 -4.10 -12.76
N VAL A 92 1.51 -3.55 -13.54
CA VAL A 92 0.28 -4.29 -13.89
C VAL A 92 0.61 -5.56 -14.66
N LEU A 93 1.50 -5.49 -15.65
CA LEU A 93 1.92 -6.66 -16.43
C LEU A 93 2.58 -7.73 -15.53
N ILE A 94 3.43 -7.33 -14.59
CA ILE A 94 4.04 -8.26 -13.62
C ILE A 94 2.97 -8.92 -12.75
N LEU A 95 2.00 -8.15 -12.23
CA LEU A 95 0.90 -8.69 -11.41
C LEU A 95 0.05 -9.68 -12.21
N VAL A 96 -0.28 -9.35 -13.45
CA VAL A 96 -1.01 -10.25 -14.36
C VAL A 96 -0.20 -11.52 -14.63
N ALA A 97 1.09 -11.38 -14.95
CA ALA A 97 1.96 -12.53 -15.19
C ALA A 97 2.02 -13.47 -13.97
N ILE A 98 2.15 -12.91 -12.75
CA ILE A 98 2.12 -13.71 -11.51
C ILE A 98 0.74 -14.37 -11.31
N SER A 99 -0.36 -13.71 -11.64
CA SER A 99 -1.71 -14.27 -11.51
C SER A 99 -1.94 -15.46 -12.43
N LEU A 100 -1.27 -15.50 -13.58
CA LEU A 100 -1.33 -16.59 -14.55
C LEU A 100 -0.49 -17.80 -14.15
N VAL A 101 0.38 -17.68 -13.14
CA VAL A 101 1.17 -18.82 -12.64
C VAL A 101 0.21 -19.88 -12.08
N PRO A 102 0.23 -21.12 -12.60
CA PRO A 102 -0.64 -22.19 -12.13
C PRO A 102 -0.41 -22.50 -10.65
N SER A 103 -1.49 -22.83 -9.93
CA SER A 103 -1.42 -23.26 -8.52
C SER A 103 -0.60 -24.55 -8.33
N ASP A 104 -0.38 -25.30 -9.40
CA ASP A 104 0.36 -26.57 -9.40
C ASP A 104 1.90 -26.39 -9.35
N VAL A 105 2.40 -25.16 -9.54
CA VAL A 105 3.84 -24.88 -9.43
C VAL A 105 4.37 -25.27 -8.04
N GLU A 106 3.60 -25.03 -6.98
CA GLU A 106 3.95 -25.48 -5.62
C GLU A 106 4.11 -27.00 -5.56
N ARG A 107 3.21 -27.76 -6.20
CA ARG A 107 3.26 -29.23 -6.27
C ARG A 107 4.40 -29.73 -7.16
N ILE A 108 4.69 -29.03 -8.25
CA ILE A 108 5.80 -29.38 -9.14
C ILE A 108 7.14 -29.16 -8.44
N VAL A 109 7.30 -28.00 -7.81
CA VAL A 109 8.54 -27.66 -7.08
C VAL A 109 8.72 -28.54 -5.83
N SER A 110 7.63 -28.85 -5.11
CA SER A 110 7.72 -29.76 -3.95
C SER A 110 8.15 -31.17 -4.37
N ARG A 111 7.56 -31.72 -5.44
CA ARG A 111 7.97 -33.01 -6.00
C ARG A 111 9.44 -33.02 -6.46
N TRP A 112 9.87 -31.93 -7.11
CA TRP A 112 11.26 -31.77 -7.51
C TRP A 112 12.19 -31.68 -6.29
N ALA A 113 11.79 -30.95 -5.26
CA ALA A 113 12.54 -30.79 -4.02
C ALA A 113 12.66 -32.11 -3.22
N ASP A 114 11.66 -32.98 -3.30
CA ASP A 114 11.67 -34.30 -2.64
C ASP A 114 12.66 -35.26 -3.31
N GLY A 115 12.99 -35.02 -4.59
CA GLY A 115 14.03 -35.78 -5.32
C GLY A 115 15.46 -35.25 -5.14
N GLN A 116 15.67 -34.14 -4.41
CA GLN A 116 17.00 -33.55 -4.25
C GLN A 116 17.79 -34.19 -3.13
N ARG A 117 19.06 -34.54 -3.42
CA ARG A 117 20.01 -35.11 -2.45
C ARG A 117 20.49 -34.11 -1.38
N PHE A 118 20.27 -32.80 -1.59
CA PHE A 118 20.73 -31.76 -0.69
C PHE A 118 19.55 -31.18 0.12
N PRO A 119 19.44 -31.45 1.44
CA PRO A 119 18.32 -31.05 2.27
C PRO A 119 18.16 -29.51 2.41
N LEU A 120 19.25 -28.77 2.27
CA LEU A 120 19.26 -27.31 2.30
C LEU A 120 18.60 -26.71 1.04
N LEU A 121 18.95 -27.21 -0.14
CA LEU A 121 18.36 -26.82 -1.42
C LEU A 121 16.86 -27.15 -1.48
N ALA A 122 16.50 -28.36 -1.01
CA ALA A 122 15.10 -28.77 -0.90
C ALA A 122 14.28 -27.85 0.03
N ARG A 123 14.86 -27.41 1.15
CA ARG A 123 14.21 -26.49 2.10
C ARG A 123 14.06 -25.08 1.51
N ILE A 124 15.07 -24.57 0.84
CA ILE A 124 15.04 -23.28 0.16
C ILE A 124 14.02 -23.31 -1.00
N ALA A 125 14.06 -24.34 -1.84
CA ALA A 125 13.13 -24.51 -2.96
C ALA A 125 11.67 -24.57 -2.50
N ARG A 126 11.36 -25.33 -1.44
CA ARG A 126 10.01 -25.36 -0.83
C ARG A 126 9.59 -24.00 -0.28
N ARG A 127 10.47 -23.26 0.38
CA ARG A 127 10.15 -21.90 0.86
C ARG A 127 9.93 -20.93 -0.29
N LEU A 128 10.75 -21.00 -1.34
CA LEU A 128 10.60 -20.16 -2.53
C LEU A 128 9.36 -20.52 -3.36
N ALA A 129 8.91 -21.77 -3.34
CA ALA A 129 7.70 -22.21 -4.05
C ALA A 129 6.39 -21.81 -3.35
N THR A 130 6.40 -21.71 -2.00
CA THR A 130 5.20 -21.31 -1.24
C THR A 130 4.89 -19.81 -1.39
N VAL A 131 5.90 -18.98 -1.67
CA VAL A 131 5.71 -17.52 -1.86
C VAL A 131 4.93 -17.22 -3.15
N PRO A 132 5.29 -17.73 -4.35
CA PRO A 132 4.52 -17.50 -5.58
C PRO A 132 3.10 -18.05 -5.50
N ALA A 133 2.90 -19.22 -4.88
CA ALA A 133 1.58 -19.83 -4.78
C ALA A 133 0.63 -19.03 -3.88
N SER A 134 1.10 -18.54 -2.74
CA SER A 134 0.31 -17.67 -1.86
C SER A 134 0.07 -16.29 -2.47
N THR A 135 1.06 -15.75 -3.18
CA THR A 135 0.95 -14.47 -3.90
C THR A 135 -0.03 -14.59 -5.05
N GLY A 136 0.09 -15.60 -5.89
CA GLY A 136 -0.83 -15.82 -7.01
C GLY A 136 -2.29 -16.06 -6.55
N SER A 137 -2.49 -16.78 -5.44
CA SER A 137 -3.83 -16.96 -4.86
C SER A 137 -4.39 -15.64 -4.30
N GLY A 138 -3.56 -14.82 -3.66
CA GLY A 138 -3.94 -13.51 -3.16
C GLY A 138 -4.32 -12.54 -4.30
N ILE A 139 -3.55 -12.53 -5.39
CA ILE A 139 -3.86 -11.72 -6.58
C ILE A 139 -5.19 -12.16 -7.21
N ARG A 140 -5.40 -13.47 -7.39
CA ARG A 140 -6.70 -13.98 -7.91
C ARG A 140 -7.86 -13.59 -6.99
N THR A 141 -7.70 -13.73 -5.68
CA THR A 141 -8.70 -13.26 -4.71
C THR A 141 -8.99 -11.76 -4.85
N ALA A 142 -7.98 -10.93 -5.11
CA ALA A 142 -8.19 -9.51 -5.36
C ALA A 142 -9.02 -9.28 -6.64
N PHE A 143 -8.73 -9.98 -7.73
CA PHE A 143 -9.52 -9.92 -8.96
C PHE A 143 -10.96 -10.38 -8.76
N ASP A 144 -11.18 -11.47 -8.01
CA ASP A 144 -12.51 -11.97 -7.69
C ASP A 144 -13.32 -10.93 -6.90
N LEU A 145 -12.72 -10.27 -5.91
CA LEU A 145 -13.36 -9.22 -5.12
C LEU A 145 -13.76 -8.01 -5.98
N VAL A 146 -12.92 -7.63 -6.96
CA VAL A 146 -13.27 -6.56 -7.93
C VAL A 146 -14.41 -7.00 -8.83
N ARG A 147 -14.36 -8.23 -9.36
CA ARG A 147 -15.39 -8.79 -10.26
C ARG A 147 -16.74 -8.92 -9.54
N GLU A 148 -16.73 -9.34 -8.29
CA GLU A 148 -17.93 -9.45 -7.44
C GLU A 148 -18.44 -8.10 -6.94
N ARG A 149 -17.79 -6.99 -7.30
CA ARG A 149 -18.12 -5.62 -6.88
C ARG A 149 -18.26 -5.48 -5.35
N ARG A 150 -17.41 -6.15 -4.61
CA ARG A 150 -17.43 -6.08 -3.15
C ARG A 150 -17.15 -4.66 -2.66
N LEU A 151 -17.98 -4.17 -1.73
CA LEU A 151 -17.83 -2.82 -1.15
C LEU A 151 -16.43 -2.55 -0.57
N GLY A 152 -15.72 -3.59 -0.15
CA GLY A 152 -14.33 -3.48 0.32
C GLY A 152 -13.34 -2.91 -0.70
N VAL A 153 -13.62 -3.07 -2.02
CA VAL A 153 -12.79 -2.47 -3.08
C VAL A 153 -12.89 -0.94 -3.05
N LEU A 154 -14.07 -0.40 -2.77
CA LEU A 154 -14.27 1.05 -2.62
C LEU A 154 -13.41 1.60 -1.49
N GLY A 155 -13.14 0.83 -0.44
CA GLY A 155 -12.26 1.23 0.65
C GLY A 155 -10.84 1.59 0.19
N ALA A 156 -10.29 0.86 -0.78
CA ALA A 156 -8.97 1.16 -1.35
C ALA A 156 -8.96 2.47 -2.15
N VAL A 157 -10.03 2.71 -2.93
CA VAL A 157 -10.19 3.97 -3.68
C VAL A 157 -10.37 5.14 -2.71
N MET A 158 -11.28 5.00 -1.74
CA MET A 158 -11.55 6.05 -0.74
C MET A 158 -10.32 6.38 0.11
N TRP A 159 -9.51 5.38 0.45
CA TRP A 159 -8.27 5.59 1.19
C TRP A 159 -7.36 6.62 0.49
N TRP A 160 -7.04 6.38 -0.77
CA TRP A 160 -6.18 7.28 -1.54
C TRP A 160 -6.87 8.61 -1.85
N SER A 161 -8.18 8.58 -2.16
CA SER A 161 -8.94 9.78 -2.48
C SER A 161 -9.02 10.74 -1.31
N PHE A 162 -9.27 10.26 -0.10
CA PHE A 162 -9.30 11.12 1.09
C PHE A 162 -7.92 11.66 1.44
N ASP A 163 -6.87 10.87 1.27
CA ASP A 163 -5.51 11.32 1.55
C ASP A 163 -5.09 12.43 0.57
N ILE A 164 -5.41 12.26 -0.73
CA ILE A 164 -5.21 13.29 -1.76
C ILE A 164 -6.11 14.51 -1.52
N ALA A 165 -7.33 14.32 -1.03
CA ALA A 165 -8.24 15.43 -0.71
C ALA A 165 -7.70 16.33 0.41
N VAL A 166 -6.99 15.77 1.40
CA VAL A 166 -6.30 16.57 2.42
C VAL A 166 -5.20 17.42 1.78
N LEU A 167 -4.39 16.86 0.89
CA LEU A 167 -3.36 17.62 0.16
C LEU A 167 -3.98 18.70 -0.72
N TRP A 168 -5.05 18.37 -1.44
CA TRP A 168 -5.83 19.32 -2.24
C TRP A 168 -6.35 20.47 -1.38
N ALA A 169 -6.91 20.18 -0.22
CA ALA A 169 -7.39 21.19 0.72
C ALA A 169 -6.27 22.10 1.24
N CYS A 170 -5.08 21.54 1.50
CA CYS A 170 -3.92 22.34 1.91
C CYS A 170 -3.50 23.33 0.81
N PHE A 171 -3.48 22.92 -0.45
CA PHE A 171 -3.21 23.84 -1.56
C PHE A 171 -4.24 24.95 -1.64
N HIS A 172 -5.54 24.68 -1.46
CA HIS A 172 -6.59 25.68 -1.48
C HIS A 172 -6.59 26.60 -0.24
N ALA A 173 -6.00 26.17 0.87
CA ALA A 173 -5.89 26.97 2.08
C ALA A 173 -4.76 28.02 2.01
N PHE A 174 -3.70 27.77 1.26
CA PHE A 174 -2.51 28.62 1.24
C PHE A 174 -2.33 29.43 -0.05
N GLY A 175 -3.13 29.21 -1.09
CA GLY A 175 -2.97 29.89 -2.36
C GLY A 175 -4.30 30.25 -3.04
N SER A 176 -4.28 31.34 -3.81
CA SER A 176 -5.39 31.77 -4.63
C SER A 176 -5.50 31.04 -5.97
N ASP A 177 -4.41 30.40 -6.41
CA ASP A 177 -4.33 29.68 -7.67
C ASP A 177 -3.72 28.27 -7.44
N PRO A 178 -4.53 27.33 -6.91
CA PRO A 178 -4.06 26.00 -6.61
C PRO A 178 -3.77 25.21 -7.90
N PRO A 179 -2.80 24.28 -7.87
CA PRO A 179 -2.50 23.43 -9.01
C PRO A 179 -3.72 22.61 -9.45
N TYR A 180 -3.80 22.31 -10.73
CA TYR A 180 -4.85 21.41 -11.24
C TYR A 180 -4.86 20.08 -10.50
N THR A 181 -6.04 19.54 -10.24
CA THR A 181 -6.21 18.28 -9.48
C THR A 181 -5.38 17.13 -10.06
N ALA A 182 -5.23 17.07 -11.39
CA ALA A 182 -4.41 16.04 -12.03
C ALA A 182 -2.93 16.16 -11.66
N ILE A 183 -2.41 17.37 -11.53
CA ILE A 183 -1.03 17.64 -11.07
C ILE A 183 -0.90 17.23 -9.60
N ILE A 184 -1.88 17.56 -8.74
CA ILE A 184 -1.86 17.17 -7.33
C ILE A 184 -1.81 15.64 -7.21
N VAL A 185 -2.64 14.92 -7.95
CA VAL A 185 -2.66 13.44 -7.96
C VAL A 185 -1.31 12.88 -8.42
N MET A 186 -0.76 13.39 -9.52
CA MET A 186 0.51 12.90 -10.06
C MET A 186 1.67 13.18 -9.10
N ALA A 187 1.81 14.41 -8.61
CA ALA A 187 2.87 14.78 -7.68
C ALA A 187 2.77 14.01 -6.36
N TYR A 188 1.54 13.79 -5.86
CA TYR A 188 1.30 12.94 -4.69
C TYR A 188 1.84 11.53 -4.90
N PHE A 189 1.45 10.84 -5.97
CA PHE A 189 1.86 9.46 -6.21
C PHE A 189 3.35 9.34 -6.57
N ILE A 190 3.93 10.31 -7.29
CA ILE A 190 5.38 10.37 -7.52
C ILE A 190 6.12 10.52 -6.18
N GLY A 191 5.66 11.41 -5.31
CA GLY A 191 6.25 11.61 -3.99
C GLY A 191 6.16 10.37 -3.10
N MET A 192 5.06 9.60 -3.20
CA MET A 192 4.88 8.35 -2.44
C MET A 192 5.92 7.28 -2.79
N LEU A 193 6.60 7.35 -3.94
CA LEU A 193 7.76 6.50 -4.24
C LEU A 193 8.90 6.69 -3.24
N GLY A 194 8.96 7.84 -2.57
CA GLY A 194 9.88 8.10 -1.48
C GLY A 194 9.75 7.12 -0.30
N ASN A 195 8.63 6.41 -0.16
CA ASN A 195 8.47 5.33 0.81
C ASN A 195 9.35 4.09 0.52
N LEU A 196 9.88 3.96 -0.69
CA LEU A 196 10.85 2.90 -1.03
C LEU A 196 12.21 3.14 -0.36
N LEU A 197 12.49 4.38 0.02
CA LEU A 197 13.68 4.72 0.78
C LEU A 197 13.49 4.29 2.24
N PRO A 198 14.49 3.67 2.88
CA PRO A 198 14.39 3.21 4.26
C PRO A 198 14.53 4.37 5.27
N LEU A 199 13.71 5.40 5.10
CA LEU A 199 13.70 6.59 5.95
C LEU A 199 12.56 6.52 6.96
N PRO A 200 12.79 6.77 8.26
CA PRO A 200 11.77 6.71 9.30
C PRO A 200 10.58 7.65 8.98
N GLY A 201 9.36 7.10 8.93
CA GLY A 201 8.15 7.86 8.59
C GLY A 201 8.10 8.39 7.15
N GLY A 202 9.03 7.97 6.26
CA GLY A 202 9.18 8.55 4.92
C GLY A 202 9.62 10.02 4.92
N ILE A 203 10.08 10.53 6.11
CA ILE A 203 10.46 11.94 6.28
C ILE A 203 11.63 12.26 5.35
N GLY A 204 11.48 13.32 4.58
CA GLY A 204 12.45 13.72 3.55
C GLY A 204 12.28 12.98 2.23
N GLY A 205 12.04 11.68 2.22
CA GLY A 205 11.84 10.92 0.96
C GLY A 205 10.49 11.21 0.31
N VAL A 206 9.41 11.07 1.07
CA VAL A 206 8.05 11.35 0.59
C VAL A 206 7.83 12.86 0.45
N ASP A 207 8.22 13.62 1.46
CA ASP A 207 8.02 15.08 1.48
C ASP A 207 8.83 15.75 0.37
N GLY A 208 10.13 15.45 0.30
CA GLY A 208 11.02 15.97 -0.75
C GLY A 208 10.61 15.49 -2.15
N GLY A 209 10.15 14.25 -2.27
CA GLY A 209 9.62 13.70 -3.52
C GLY A 209 8.37 14.43 -3.99
N MET A 210 7.40 14.71 -3.09
CA MET A 210 6.20 15.49 -3.43
C MET A 210 6.56 16.93 -3.81
N ILE A 211 7.35 17.62 -2.97
CA ILE A 211 7.75 19.01 -3.22
C ILE A 211 8.51 19.09 -4.55
N GLY A 212 9.47 18.20 -4.78
CA GLY A 212 10.22 18.13 -6.03
C GLY A 212 9.33 17.88 -7.25
N ALA A 213 8.35 16.99 -7.13
CA ALA A 213 7.39 16.73 -8.19
C ALA A 213 6.53 17.98 -8.49
N PHE A 214 6.03 18.67 -7.46
CA PHE A 214 5.27 19.92 -7.65
C PHE A 214 6.09 21.00 -8.34
N ILE A 215 7.34 21.20 -7.93
CA ILE A 215 8.27 22.15 -8.56
C ILE A 215 8.50 21.77 -10.03
N ALA A 216 8.68 20.50 -10.32
CA ALA A 216 8.86 20.01 -11.68
C ALA A 216 7.59 20.17 -12.55
N PHE A 217 6.41 20.20 -11.94
CA PHE A 217 5.16 20.58 -12.62
C PHE A 217 4.93 22.11 -12.70
N GLY A 218 5.90 22.93 -12.28
CA GLY A 218 5.86 24.39 -12.38
C GLY A 218 5.19 25.09 -11.19
N VAL A 219 4.92 24.37 -10.08
CA VAL A 219 4.36 24.95 -8.87
C VAL A 219 5.49 25.68 -8.10
N PRO A 220 5.28 26.94 -7.63
CA PRO A 220 6.27 27.65 -6.83
C PRO A 220 6.71 26.85 -5.60
N GLY A 221 8.03 26.76 -5.37
CA GLY A 221 8.59 25.90 -4.34
C GLY A 221 8.11 26.21 -2.92
N GLU A 222 7.97 27.49 -2.57
CA GLU A 222 7.46 27.92 -1.26
C GLU A 222 6.00 27.46 -1.05
N TYR A 223 5.17 27.59 -2.08
CA TYR A 223 3.78 27.16 -2.04
C TYR A 223 3.68 25.63 -1.92
N ALA A 224 4.48 24.87 -2.70
CA ALA A 224 4.57 23.42 -2.60
C ALA A 224 5.04 22.99 -1.21
N LEU A 225 6.07 23.65 -0.65
CA LEU A 225 6.63 23.34 0.67
C LEU A 225 5.57 23.48 1.76
N VAL A 226 4.91 24.65 1.85
CA VAL A 226 3.91 24.93 2.90
C VAL A 226 2.73 23.97 2.79
N SER A 227 2.22 23.72 1.58
CA SER A 227 1.09 22.82 1.35
C SER A 227 1.42 21.37 1.70
N VAL A 228 2.60 20.87 1.28
CA VAL A 228 3.02 19.48 1.58
C VAL A 228 3.30 19.29 3.07
N LEU A 229 3.97 20.24 3.73
CA LEU A 229 4.23 20.12 5.17
C LEU A 229 2.94 20.17 5.98
N SER A 230 1.98 21.03 5.61
CA SER A 230 0.66 21.08 6.25
C SER A 230 -0.11 19.80 6.02
N TYR A 231 -0.13 19.26 4.79
CA TYR A 231 -0.67 17.94 4.50
C TYR A 231 -0.06 16.87 5.44
N ARG A 232 1.26 16.87 5.62
CA ARG A 232 1.93 15.90 6.50
C ARG A 232 1.52 16.06 7.95
N ALA A 233 1.30 17.28 8.43
CA ALA A 233 0.78 17.51 9.77
C ALA A 233 -0.59 16.86 9.97
N PHE A 234 -1.50 17.03 9.05
CA PHE A 234 -2.85 16.48 9.14
C PHE A 234 -2.93 14.98 8.78
N ALA A 235 -2.35 14.57 7.66
CA ALA A 235 -2.48 13.21 7.17
C ALA A 235 -1.53 12.22 7.84
N PHE A 236 -0.41 12.66 8.39
CA PHE A 236 0.59 11.79 9.01
C PHE A 236 0.60 11.90 10.53
N TRP A 237 0.87 13.08 11.08
CA TRP A 237 1.06 13.24 12.52
C TRP A 237 -0.23 13.15 13.32
N LEU A 238 -1.28 13.84 12.88
CA LEU A 238 -2.56 13.89 13.61
C LEU A 238 -3.17 12.48 13.83
N PRO A 239 -3.28 11.58 12.82
CA PRO A 239 -3.83 10.25 13.03
C PRO A 239 -2.88 9.28 13.76
N THR A 240 -1.60 9.61 13.89
CA THR A 240 -0.65 8.76 14.62
C THR A 240 -0.96 8.71 16.12
N ILE A 241 -1.45 9.80 16.70
CA ILE A 241 -1.82 9.89 18.13
C ILE A 241 -2.95 8.92 18.48
N PRO A 242 -4.15 9.00 17.86
CA PRO A 242 -5.22 8.04 18.13
C PRO A 242 -4.84 6.61 17.71
N GLY A 243 -3.98 6.45 16.72
CA GLY A 243 -3.46 5.14 16.33
C GLY A 243 -2.58 4.49 17.40
N ALA A 244 -1.74 5.26 18.09
CA ALA A 244 -0.96 4.78 19.23
C ALA A 244 -1.87 4.35 20.40
N LEU A 245 -2.92 5.12 20.70
CA LEU A 245 -3.92 4.75 21.71
C LEU A 245 -4.69 3.48 21.32
N ALA A 246 -5.06 3.37 20.04
CA ALA A 246 -5.70 2.17 19.51
C ALA A 246 -4.80 0.92 19.62
N TYR A 247 -3.49 1.07 19.48
CA TYR A 247 -2.54 -0.03 19.70
C TYR A 247 -2.57 -0.54 21.15
N LEU A 248 -2.62 0.36 22.13
CA LEU A 248 -2.72 -0.02 23.54
C LEU A 248 -4.05 -0.76 23.83
N ALA A 249 -5.15 -0.28 23.26
CA ALA A 249 -6.45 -0.95 23.36
C ALA A 249 -6.43 -2.33 22.67
N LEU A 250 -5.80 -2.44 21.51
CA LEU A 250 -5.67 -3.71 20.76
C LEU A 250 -4.88 -4.75 21.57
N ARG A 251 -3.80 -4.36 22.24
CA ARG A 251 -3.03 -5.27 23.11
C ARG A 251 -3.92 -5.91 24.19
N ARG A 252 -4.81 -5.13 24.80
CA ARG A 252 -5.77 -5.63 25.81
C ARG A 252 -6.79 -6.59 25.20
N THR A 253 -7.30 -6.28 24.01
CA THR A 253 -8.25 -7.13 23.28
C THR A 253 -7.61 -8.48 22.91
N VAL A 254 -6.38 -8.45 22.37
CA VAL A 254 -5.65 -9.68 22.01
C VAL A 254 -5.31 -10.54 23.25
N ALA A 255 -5.01 -9.92 24.38
CA ALA A 255 -4.78 -10.65 25.64
C ALA A 255 -6.05 -11.40 26.09
N ARG A 256 -7.25 -10.78 25.98
CA ARG A 256 -8.53 -11.41 26.26
C ARG A 256 -8.81 -12.62 25.36
N TRP A 257 -8.59 -12.50 24.04
CA TRP A 257 -8.72 -13.63 23.12
C TRP A 257 -7.81 -14.82 23.48
N GLY A 258 -6.61 -14.54 24.04
CA GLY A 258 -5.71 -15.56 24.52
C GLY A 258 -6.23 -16.30 25.77
N GLN A 259 -6.93 -15.60 26.65
CA GLN A 259 -7.54 -16.19 27.85
C GLN A 259 -8.78 -17.02 27.51
N GLU A 260 -9.67 -16.49 26.66
CA GLU A 260 -10.88 -17.18 26.21
C GLU A 260 -10.54 -18.52 25.51
N ARG A 261 -9.50 -18.56 24.69
CA ARG A 261 -9.05 -19.82 24.08
C ARG A 261 -8.52 -20.83 25.08
N LYS A 262 -7.81 -20.40 26.10
CA LYS A 262 -7.35 -21.31 27.16
C LYS A 262 -8.49 -21.89 27.94
N ALA A 263 -9.55 -21.12 28.17
CA ALA A 263 -10.75 -21.56 28.89
C ALA A 263 -11.60 -22.57 28.09
N VAL A 264 -11.53 -22.56 26.75
CA VAL A 264 -12.26 -23.50 25.89
C VAL A 264 -11.52 -24.83 25.73
N VAL A 265 -10.22 -24.87 26.00
CA VAL A 265 -9.38 -26.09 25.88
C VAL A 265 -9.28 -26.85 27.21
N LEU A 266 -9.71 -26.26 28.32
CA LEU A 266 -9.86 -26.91 29.64
C LEU A 266 -11.31 -27.39 29.82
#